data_81b738ad51733d046ab041f800066d5d
#
_entry.id   81b738ad51733d046ab041f800066d5d
#
_cell.length_a   1.000
_cell.length_b   1.000
_cell.length_c   1.000
_cell.angle_alpha   90.00
_cell.angle_beta   90.00
_cell.angle_gamma   90.00
#
_symmetry.space_group_name_H-M   'P 1'
#
loop_
_entity.id
_entity.type
_entity.pdbx_description
1 polymer ?
#
loop_
_entity_poly.entity_id
_entity_poly.type
_entity_poly.pdbx_seq_one_letter_code
_entity_poly.pdbx_strand_id
1 'polypeptide(L)'
;MTVLDAHTLWQAVLGDLQLRLPGPSFETWLSDTSGGSFSDGRLVISTPNTFIAEMLEHRMYSMISQAVDKIAERTVELRFEVGNSGQGDPGRLKEENPTPVSDSFISAITTPSGAPGRQSGISVNPDYSFGNFVVGKSNELAYAAAYAVASKPGRLYNPLFIYSGVGLGKTHLLNAIATRLSEQGNTPIYTTAEAFTNEYIQAIREGNTDLFRERYRSADALLLDDVQFIIGKEQTQEGFFHTFNVLHLSGRQIVITSDRPTSALALLEDRIRSRLAGGLVVDIQLPEYETRLAILRSKAERAQMEFPEGILELLAED
;
A
#
# COMPACT_ATOMS: atom_id res chain seq x y z
N MET A 1 -18.64 25.02 -36.86
CA MET A 1 -17.75 24.17 -36.01
C MET A 1 -18.17 24.44 -34.59
N THR A 2 -18.85 23.48 -33.99
CA THR A 2 -19.30 23.56 -32.59
C THR A 2 -18.08 23.53 -31.69
N VAL A 3 -17.86 24.57 -30.89
CA VAL A 3 -16.82 24.59 -29.87
C VAL A 3 -17.22 23.52 -28.85
N LEU A 4 -16.58 22.37 -28.87
CA LEU A 4 -16.78 21.36 -27.85
C LEU A 4 -16.23 21.93 -26.53
N ASP A 5 -17.11 22.20 -25.60
CA ASP A 5 -16.75 22.58 -24.25
C ASP A 5 -16.07 21.38 -23.52
N ALA A 6 -15.01 21.67 -22.73
CA ALA A 6 -14.25 20.65 -22.00
C ALA A 6 -15.14 19.73 -21.15
N HIS A 7 -16.13 20.30 -20.51
CA HIS A 7 -17.06 19.55 -19.66
C HIS A 7 -17.91 18.57 -20.48
N THR A 8 -18.48 19.04 -21.60
CA THR A 8 -19.31 18.20 -22.49
C THR A 8 -18.48 17.08 -23.13
N LEU A 9 -17.25 17.38 -23.57
CA LEU A 9 -16.34 16.37 -24.11
C LEU A 9 -16.02 15.32 -23.06
N TRP A 10 -15.68 15.75 -21.84
CA TRP A 10 -15.32 14.81 -20.78
C TRP A 10 -16.51 13.93 -20.34
N GLN A 11 -17.71 14.45 -20.25
CA GLN A 11 -18.92 13.68 -19.97
C GLN A 11 -19.18 12.59 -21.03
N ALA A 12 -18.96 12.89 -22.29
CA ALA A 12 -19.08 11.90 -23.35
C ALA A 12 -18.03 10.79 -23.24
N VAL A 13 -16.79 11.16 -22.86
CA VAL A 13 -15.69 10.22 -22.60
C VAL A 13 -15.99 9.33 -21.39
N LEU A 14 -16.50 9.90 -20.31
CA LEU A 14 -16.93 9.11 -19.12
C LEU A 14 -18.00 8.10 -19.49
N GLY A 15 -18.96 8.46 -20.35
CA GLY A 15 -19.99 7.53 -20.83
C GLY A 15 -19.40 6.34 -21.63
N ASP A 16 -18.42 6.58 -22.52
CA ASP A 16 -17.73 5.50 -23.27
C ASP A 16 -16.87 4.63 -22.32
N LEU A 17 -16.20 5.22 -21.34
CA LEU A 17 -15.38 4.52 -20.37
C LEU A 17 -16.20 3.67 -19.39
N GLN A 18 -17.40 4.15 -19.00
CA GLN A 18 -18.32 3.41 -18.12
C GLN A 18 -18.80 2.10 -18.75
N LEU A 19 -18.90 2.05 -20.08
CA LEU A 19 -19.26 0.82 -20.81
C LEU A 19 -18.10 -0.17 -20.93
N ARG A 20 -16.86 0.28 -20.77
CA ARG A 20 -15.65 -0.53 -20.95
C ARG A 20 -14.99 -0.99 -19.64
N LEU A 21 -15.26 -0.29 -18.56
CA LEU A 21 -14.66 -0.56 -17.26
C LEU A 21 -15.64 -1.31 -16.34
N PRO A 22 -15.13 -2.19 -15.45
CA PRO A 22 -15.94 -2.73 -14.36
C PRO A 22 -16.48 -1.60 -13.48
N GLY A 23 -17.76 -1.68 -13.07
CA GLY A 23 -18.42 -0.64 -12.28
C GLY A 23 -17.62 -0.12 -11.09
N PRO A 24 -17.08 -0.99 -10.21
CA PRO A 24 -16.26 -0.54 -9.07
C PRO A 24 -15.02 0.26 -9.47
N SER A 25 -14.38 -0.09 -10.61
CA SER A 25 -13.20 0.64 -11.10
C SER A 25 -13.56 2.01 -11.65
N PHE A 26 -14.70 2.14 -12.32
CA PHE A 26 -15.20 3.41 -12.82
C PHE A 26 -15.58 4.35 -11.66
N GLU A 27 -16.33 3.85 -10.68
CA GLU A 27 -16.73 4.62 -9.49
C GLU A 27 -15.53 5.11 -8.68
N THR A 28 -14.49 4.27 -8.53
CA THR A 28 -13.31 4.62 -7.72
C THR A 28 -12.41 5.67 -8.38
N TRP A 29 -12.27 5.64 -9.72
CA TRP A 29 -11.21 6.39 -10.39
C TRP A 29 -11.71 7.55 -11.28
N LEU A 30 -12.94 7.48 -11.78
CA LEU A 30 -13.43 8.39 -12.80
C LEU A 30 -14.68 9.17 -12.41
N SER A 31 -15.51 8.67 -11.49
CA SER A 31 -16.80 9.29 -11.12
C SER A 31 -16.65 10.74 -10.66
N ASP A 32 -15.60 11.05 -9.91
CA ASP A 32 -15.38 12.36 -9.29
C ASP A 32 -14.44 13.27 -10.11
N THR A 33 -14.24 12.94 -11.38
CA THR A 33 -13.42 13.75 -12.30
C THR A 33 -14.28 14.65 -13.17
N SER A 34 -13.74 15.78 -13.59
CA SER A 34 -14.46 16.74 -14.46
C SER A 34 -13.54 17.34 -15.52
N GLY A 35 -14.12 17.73 -16.67
CA GLY A 35 -13.40 18.50 -17.69
C GLY A 35 -13.19 19.94 -17.23
N GLY A 36 -11.94 20.36 -17.08
CA GLY A 36 -11.55 21.69 -16.64
C GLY A 36 -11.49 22.70 -17.81
N SER A 37 -10.55 22.52 -18.73
CA SER A 37 -10.39 23.39 -19.91
C SER A 37 -9.99 22.61 -21.15
N PHE A 38 -10.37 23.11 -22.32
CA PHE A 38 -10.00 22.54 -23.60
C PHE A 38 -9.54 23.65 -24.55
N SER A 39 -8.23 23.76 -24.78
CA SER A 39 -7.63 24.77 -25.65
C SER A 39 -6.38 24.18 -26.34
N ASP A 40 -6.11 24.66 -27.56
CA ASP A 40 -4.91 24.30 -28.33
C ASP A 40 -4.64 22.78 -28.48
N GLY A 41 -5.73 21.96 -28.54
CA GLY A 41 -5.60 20.51 -28.66
C GLY A 41 -5.24 19.81 -27.35
N ARG A 42 -5.31 20.51 -26.21
CA ARG A 42 -5.05 19.99 -24.87
C ARG A 42 -6.32 20.01 -24.02
N LEU A 43 -6.66 18.86 -23.42
CA LEU A 43 -7.76 18.72 -22.48
C LEU A 43 -7.19 18.59 -21.06
N VAL A 44 -7.56 19.51 -20.20
CA VAL A 44 -7.25 19.44 -18.75
C VAL A 44 -8.41 18.79 -18.03
N ILE A 45 -8.09 17.74 -17.27
CA ILE A 45 -9.05 16.97 -16.48
C ILE A 45 -8.79 17.28 -15.00
N SER A 46 -9.82 17.78 -14.33
CA SER A 46 -9.78 18.05 -12.90
C SER A 46 -10.06 16.77 -12.12
N THR A 47 -9.18 16.46 -11.15
CA THR A 47 -9.26 15.27 -10.29
C THR A 47 -9.41 15.70 -8.83
N PRO A 48 -10.06 14.89 -7.97
CA PRO A 48 -10.29 15.25 -6.57
C PRO A 48 -9.02 15.28 -5.71
N ASN A 49 -7.97 14.56 -6.11
CA ASN A 49 -6.68 14.52 -5.38
C ASN A 49 -5.54 14.07 -6.29
N THR A 50 -4.29 14.26 -5.80
CA THR A 50 -3.05 13.92 -6.50
C THR A 50 -2.95 12.43 -6.83
N PHE A 51 -3.44 11.56 -5.94
CA PHE A 51 -3.37 10.11 -6.13
C PHE A 51 -4.20 9.65 -7.33
N ILE A 52 -5.41 10.21 -7.50
CA ILE A 52 -6.25 9.93 -8.68
C ILE A 52 -5.60 10.49 -9.95
N ALA A 53 -5.03 11.71 -9.91
CA ALA A 53 -4.31 12.27 -11.04
C ALA A 53 -3.19 11.36 -11.53
N GLU A 54 -2.31 10.93 -10.64
CA GLU A 54 -1.20 10.01 -10.94
C GLU A 54 -1.69 8.65 -11.47
N MET A 55 -2.75 8.12 -10.88
CA MET A 55 -3.33 6.84 -11.29
C MET A 55 -3.88 6.90 -12.72
N LEU A 56 -4.59 7.98 -13.07
CA LEU A 56 -5.12 8.21 -14.41
C LEU A 56 -3.99 8.45 -15.43
N GLU A 57 -2.96 9.22 -15.04
CA GLU A 57 -1.81 9.54 -15.89
C GLU A 57 -0.93 8.30 -16.17
N HIS A 58 -0.69 7.45 -15.17
CA HIS A 58 0.25 6.34 -15.34
C HIS A 58 -0.40 5.01 -15.77
N ARG A 59 -1.64 4.75 -15.34
CA ARG A 59 -2.28 3.44 -15.61
C ARG A 59 -3.43 3.49 -16.61
N MET A 60 -4.13 4.60 -16.70
CA MET A 60 -5.33 4.71 -17.55
C MET A 60 -5.13 5.65 -18.74
N TYR A 61 -3.99 6.33 -18.84
CA TYR A 61 -3.72 7.34 -19.87
C TYR A 61 -4.02 6.84 -21.29
N SER A 62 -3.51 5.67 -21.67
CA SER A 62 -3.69 5.16 -23.05
C SER A 62 -5.15 4.84 -23.36
N MET A 63 -5.91 4.33 -22.40
CA MET A 63 -7.34 4.03 -22.56
C MET A 63 -8.16 5.32 -22.65
N ILE A 64 -7.86 6.28 -21.78
CA ILE A 64 -8.53 7.58 -21.77
C ILE A 64 -8.20 8.37 -23.05
N SER A 65 -6.93 8.41 -23.46
CA SER A 65 -6.49 9.06 -24.71
C SER A 65 -7.21 8.50 -25.92
N GLN A 66 -7.32 7.18 -26.04
CA GLN A 66 -8.06 6.54 -27.15
C GLN A 66 -9.55 6.90 -27.14
N ALA A 67 -10.19 7.00 -25.97
CA ALA A 67 -11.59 7.39 -25.86
C ALA A 67 -11.77 8.86 -26.23
N VAL A 68 -10.87 9.74 -25.77
CA VAL A 68 -10.89 11.18 -26.09
C VAL A 68 -10.65 11.41 -27.59
N ASP A 69 -9.63 10.80 -28.17
CA ASP A 69 -9.28 10.93 -29.59
C ASP A 69 -10.43 10.48 -30.50
N LYS A 70 -11.11 9.39 -30.13
CA LYS A 70 -12.27 8.85 -30.83
C LYS A 70 -13.46 9.81 -30.82
N ILE A 71 -13.73 10.46 -29.68
CA ILE A 71 -14.88 11.35 -29.51
C ILE A 71 -14.60 12.75 -30.06
N ALA A 72 -13.36 13.22 -29.90
CA ALA A 72 -12.91 14.49 -30.41
C ALA A 72 -12.59 14.48 -31.93
N GLU A 73 -12.53 13.30 -32.57
CA GLU A 73 -12.13 13.07 -33.97
C GLU A 73 -10.77 13.69 -34.32
N ARG A 74 -9.90 13.84 -33.31
CA ARG A 74 -8.52 14.35 -33.44
C ARG A 74 -7.68 13.95 -32.27
N THR A 75 -6.36 13.97 -32.42
CA THR A 75 -5.43 13.73 -31.31
C THR A 75 -5.47 14.86 -30.30
N VAL A 76 -5.68 14.53 -29.02
CA VAL A 76 -5.79 15.46 -27.91
C VAL A 76 -4.77 15.10 -26.84
N GLU A 77 -3.97 16.06 -26.43
CA GLU A 77 -3.06 15.91 -25.28
C GLU A 77 -3.87 16.01 -23.98
N LEU A 78 -3.68 15.01 -23.10
CA LEU A 78 -4.36 14.98 -21.79
C LEU A 78 -3.45 15.50 -20.70
N ARG A 79 -4.01 16.27 -19.78
CA ARG A 79 -3.36 16.73 -18.57
C ARG A 79 -4.31 16.57 -17.38
N PHE A 80 -3.80 15.98 -16.29
CA PHE A 80 -4.54 15.79 -15.07
C PHE A 80 -4.07 16.80 -14.02
N GLU A 81 -5.01 17.56 -13.45
CA GLU A 81 -4.72 18.57 -12.43
C GLU A 81 -5.66 18.38 -11.25
N VAL A 82 -5.16 18.64 -10.03
CA VAL A 82 -6.01 18.58 -8.83
C VAL A 82 -6.89 19.84 -8.82
N GLY A 83 -8.21 19.63 -8.99
CA GLY A 83 -9.18 20.69 -8.97
C GLY A 83 -9.47 21.17 -7.55
N ASN A 84 -9.38 22.48 -7.34
CA ASN A 84 -9.95 23.12 -6.15
C ASN A 84 -11.47 23.12 -6.35
N SER A 85 -12.21 22.21 -5.73
CA SER A 85 -13.68 22.18 -5.75
C SER A 85 -14.21 23.34 -4.89
N GLY A 86 -14.26 24.52 -5.47
CA GLY A 86 -14.74 25.70 -4.78
C GLY A 86 -14.77 26.94 -5.65
N GLN A 87 -15.64 26.95 -6.67
CA GLN A 87 -16.18 28.23 -7.19
C GLN A 87 -17.54 28.01 -7.85
N GLY A 88 -18.58 28.16 -7.04
CA GLY A 88 -19.91 28.51 -7.50
C GLY A 88 -20.19 29.91 -7.03
N ASP A 89 -20.51 30.79 -8.00
CA ASP A 89 -21.23 32.06 -8.01
C ASP A 89 -20.97 33.12 -6.92
N PRO A 90 -20.53 34.33 -7.27
CA PRO A 90 -20.36 35.45 -6.34
C PRO A 90 -21.68 36.21 -6.09
N GLY A 91 -22.36 35.90 -5.00
CA GLY A 91 -23.54 36.68 -4.63
C GLY A 91 -24.28 36.21 -3.39
N ARG A 92 -23.73 36.37 -2.20
CA ARG A 92 -24.44 36.95 -1.03
C ARG A 92 -23.67 36.76 0.27
N LEU A 93 -23.16 37.87 0.77
CA LEU A 93 -22.66 38.03 2.12
C LEU A 93 -23.78 37.79 3.13
N LYS A 94 -23.55 36.91 4.12
CA LYS A 94 -24.04 37.07 5.48
C LYS A 94 -23.03 36.40 6.43
N GLU A 95 -22.45 37.26 7.25
CA GLU A 95 -21.69 36.90 8.42
C GLU A 95 -22.60 36.16 9.42
N GLU A 96 -22.21 34.96 9.82
CA GLU A 96 -22.57 34.38 11.12
C GLU A 96 -21.35 33.61 11.69
N ASN A 97 -20.90 34.02 12.86
CA ASN A 97 -19.82 33.49 13.64
C ASN A 97 -20.00 32.00 13.89
N PRO A 98 -18.98 31.15 13.67
CA PRO A 98 -18.99 29.78 14.18
C PRO A 98 -18.46 29.75 15.61
N THR A 99 -19.25 29.19 16.52
CA THR A 99 -18.82 28.67 17.83
C THR A 99 -17.75 27.60 17.66
N PRO A 100 -16.77 27.52 18.58
CA PRO A 100 -15.65 26.60 18.44
C PRO A 100 -16.08 25.15 18.73
N VAL A 101 -15.95 24.30 17.73
CA VAL A 101 -15.99 22.84 17.92
C VAL A 101 -14.58 22.35 18.23
N SER A 102 -14.51 21.56 19.29
CA SER A 102 -13.32 21.07 19.98
C SER A 102 -12.19 20.54 19.09
N ASP A 103 -11.00 21.05 19.32
CA ASP A 103 -9.69 20.70 18.77
C ASP A 103 -9.18 19.31 19.25
N SER A 104 -9.94 18.24 19.06
CA SER A 104 -9.49 16.91 19.50
C SER A 104 -9.00 15.99 18.39
N PHE A 105 -9.16 16.35 17.13
CA PHE A 105 -8.78 15.46 16.00
C PHE A 105 -7.57 15.92 15.18
N ILE A 106 -7.00 17.10 15.44
CA ILE A 106 -5.86 17.64 14.67
C ILE A 106 -4.52 17.48 15.41
N SER A 107 -4.54 17.08 16.69
CA SER A 107 -3.30 16.92 17.48
C SER A 107 -2.49 15.64 17.21
N ALA A 108 -2.92 14.80 16.26
CA ALA A 108 -2.18 13.57 15.92
C ALA A 108 -1.18 13.74 14.75
N ILE A 109 -1.11 14.90 14.10
CA ILE A 109 -0.30 15.05 12.86
C ILE A 109 0.81 16.11 12.96
N THR A 110 0.88 16.92 14.03
CA THR A 110 1.93 17.95 14.14
C THR A 110 2.54 18.03 15.53
N THR A 111 3.62 17.31 15.74
CA THR A 111 4.66 17.73 16.67
C THR A 111 5.99 17.79 15.94
N PRO A 112 6.52 18.98 15.65
CA PRO A 112 7.93 19.11 15.29
C PRO A 112 8.75 19.14 16.59
N SER A 113 9.35 18.03 16.96
CA SER A 113 10.42 18.05 17.96
C SER A 113 11.70 17.63 17.25
N GLY A 114 12.59 18.61 17.11
CA GLY A 114 13.90 18.44 16.52
C GLY A 114 14.81 17.56 17.37
N ALA A 115 15.26 16.47 16.74
CA ALA A 115 16.58 15.88 16.96
C ALA A 115 16.97 15.23 15.63
N PRO A 116 18.18 15.43 15.11
CA PRO A 116 18.61 14.80 13.87
C PRO A 116 18.90 13.34 14.13
N GLY A 117 18.13 12.43 13.48
CA GLY A 117 18.45 11.01 13.44
C GLY A 117 17.44 10.05 14.04
N ARG A 118 16.16 10.06 13.58
CA ARG A 118 15.27 8.90 13.75
C ARG A 118 14.43 8.71 12.50
N GLN A 119 14.80 7.72 11.81
CA GLN A 119 14.22 6.81 10.81
C GLN A 119 12.73 6.94 10.56
N SER A 120 12.37 7.44 9.37
CA SER A 120 11.04 7.30 8.79
C SER A 120 10.82 5.86 8.26
N GLY A 121 10.63 4.92 9.17
CA GLY A 121 9.95 3.66 8.88
C GLY A 121 8.46 3.87 9.08
N ILE A 122 7.62 3.11 8.36
CA ILE A 122 6.19 3.06 8.63
C ILE A 122 6.03 2.68 10.10
N SER A 123 5.21 3.44 10.84
CA SER A 123 4.94 3.17 12.25
C SER A 123 4.35 1.76 12.39
N VAL A 124 4.97 0.95 13.25
CA VAL A 124 4.48 -0.39 13.58
C VAL A 124 3.16 -0.24 14.34
N ASN A 125 2.12 -0.97 13.91
CA ASN A 125 0.84 -0.97 14.60
C ASN A 125 0.94 -1.80 15.90
N PRO A 126 0.75 -1.20 17.08
CA PRO A 126 0.88 -1.90 18.36
C PRO A 126 -0.15 -3.03 18.56
N ASP A 127 -1.28 -2.98 17.85
CA ASP A 127 -2.30 -4.04 17.91
C ASP A 127 -1.85 -5.33 17.22
N TYR A 128 -0.86 -5.25 16.35
CA TYR A 128 -0.34 -6.39 15.61
C TYR A 128 0.86 -7.01 16.32
N SER A 129 0.61 -7.60 17.49
CA SER A 129 1.59 -8.32 18.28
C SER A 129 1.43 -9.83 18.15
N PHE A 130 2.46 -10.61 18.52
CA PHE A 130 2.34 -12.07 18.62
C PHE A 130 1.25 -12.52 19.59
N GLY A 131 1.01 -11.77 20.69
CA GLY A 131 -0.04 -12.08 21.66
C GLY A 131 -1.46 -11.91 21.13
N ASN A 132 -1.64 -11.05 20.14
CA ASN A 132 -2.93 -10.77 19.51
C ASN A 132 -3.20 -11.62 18.25
N PHE A 133 -2.22 -12.42 17.82
CA PHE A 133 -2.37 -13.29 16.65
C PHE A 133 -3.00 -14.62 17.07
N VAL A 134 -4.15 -14.94 16.52
CA VAL A 134 -4.84 -16.21 16.80
C VAL A 134 -4.22 -17.31 15.97
N VAL A 135 -3.64 -18.30 16.65
CA VAL A 135 -2.98 -19.45 16.01
C VAL A 135 -3.97 -20.57 15.79
N GLY A 136 -3.99 -21.14 14.60
CA GLY A 136 -4.73 -22.33 14.21
C GLY A 136 -3.93 -23.18 13.24
N LYS A 137 -4.43 -24.33 12.82
CA LYS A 137 -3.71 -25.27 11.92
C LYS A 137 -3.30 -24.61 10.60
N SER A 138 -4.12 -23.67 10.10
CA SER A 138 -3.90 -22.97 8.82
C SER A 138 -2.74 -21.98 8.84
N ASN A 139 -2.23 -21.57 10.02
CA ASN A 139 -1.22 -20.53 10.16
C ASN A 139 -0.11 -20.86 11.19
N GLU A 140 -0.16 -22.03 11.84
CA GLU A 140 0.75 -22.43 12.90
C GLU A 140 2.22 -22.39 12.45
N LEU A 141 2.52 -22.91 11.25
CA LEU A 141 3.86 -22.91 10.71
C LEU A 141 4.38 -21.49 10.45
N ALA A 142 3.56 -20.64 9.87
CA ALA A 142 3.91 -19.23 9.61
C ALA A 142 4.15 -18.46 10.92
N TYR A 143 3.29 -18.67 11.93
CA TYR A 143 3.47 -18.10 13.25
C TYR A 143 4.77 -18.59 13.92
N ALA A 144 5.01 -19.90 13.92
CA ALA A 144 6.22 -20.48 14.53
C ALA A 144 7.50 -19.97 13.86
N ALA A 145 7.52 -19.89 12.51
CA ALA A 145 8.62 -19.34 11.75
C ALA A 145 8.85 -17.84 12.07
N ALA A 146 7.78 -17.03 12.08
CA ALA A 146 7.83 -15.63 12.43
C ALA A 146 8.37 -15.41 13.86
N TYR A 147 7.89 -16.19 14.82
CA TYR A 147 8.37 -16.13 16.20
C TYR A 147 9.84 -16.54 16.34
N ALA A 148 10.28 -17.56 15.60
CA ALA A 148 11.66 -18.04 15.60
C ALA A 148 12.63 -16.96 15.05
N VAL A 149 12.30 -16.31 13.92
CA VAL A 149 13.15 -15.25 13.35
C VAL A 149 13.16 -14.00 14.22
N ALA A 150 12.05 -13.66 14.86
CA ALA A 150 11.99 -12.56 15.82
C ALA A 150 12.81 -12.85 17.10
N SER A 151 12.94 -14.11 17.49
CA SER A 151 13.70 -14.51 18.68
C SER A 151 15.21 -14.64 18.44
N LYS A 152 15.62 -15.04 17.23
CA LYS A 152 17.02 -15.23 16.82
C LYS A 152 17.23 -14.75 15.39
N PRO A 153 17.26 -13.42 15.17
CA PRO A 153 17.33 -12.86 13.83
C PRO A 153 18.62 -13.26 13.10
N GLY A 154 18.51 -13.51 11.79
CA GLY A 154 19.59 -13.85 10.90
C GLY A 154 20.17 -15.27 11.06
N ARG A 155 19.67 -16.08 12.01
CA ARG A 155 20.30 -17.37 12.35
C ARG A 155 19.54 -18.59 11.85
N LEU A 156 18.21 -18.55 11.76
CA LEU A 156 17.43 -19.76 11.44
C LEU A 156 16.90 -19.72 10.01
N TYR A 157 15.99 -18.83 9.72
CA TYR A 157 15.30 -18.76 8.44
C TYR A 157 15.57 -17.37 7.81
N ASN A 158 16.51 -17.33 6.86
CA ASN A 158 16.90 -16.07 6.22
C ASN A 158 17.14 -16.26 4.72
N PRO A 159 16.24 -15.71 3.87
CA PRO A 159 15.02 -14.98 4.20
C PRO A 159 13.90 -15.88 4.75
N LEU A 160 12.94 -15.28 5.46
CA LEU A 160 11.62 -15.85 5.70
C LEU A 160 10.65 -15.23 4.68
N PHE A 161 10.00 -16.08 3.88
CA PHE A 161 9.01 -15.65 2.90
C PHE A 161 7.64 -16.18 3.30
N ILE A 162 6.69 -15.29 3.58
CA ILE A 162 5.33 -15.62 4.00
C ILE A 162 4.37 -15.22 2.88
N TYR A 163 3.57 -16.15 2.38
CA TYR A 163 2.57 -15.82 1.38
C TYR A 163 1.17 -16.28 1.78
N SER A 164 0.17 -15.54 1.32
CA SER A 164 -1.24 -15.91 1.53
C SER A 164 -2.15 -15.03 0.70
N GLY A 165 -3.40 -15.40 0.59
CA GLY A 165 -4.47 -14.52 0.14
C GLY A 165 -4.58 -13.23 0.97
N VAL A 166 -5.46 -12.32 0.54
CA VAL A 166 -5.70 -11.03 1.23
C VAL A 166 -6.36 -11.28 2.59
N GLY A 167 -5.98 -10.48 3.61
CA GLY A 167 -6.66 -10.49 4.91
C GLY A 167 -6.28 -11.61 5.88
N LEU A 168 -5.36 -12.52 5.52
CA LEU A 168 -5.01 -13.72 6.33
C LEU A 168 -3.95 -13.47 7.40
N GLY A 169 -3.45 -12.25 7.59
CA GLY A 169 -2.57 -11.89 8.71
C GLY A 169 -1.08 -11.75 8.38
N LYS A 170 -0.67 -11.67 7.09
CA LYS A 170 0.72 -11.41 6.71
C LYS A 170 1.30 -10.15 7.37
N THR A 171 0.64 -9.02 7.17
CA THR A 171 1.02 -7.72 7.75
C THR A 171 1.03 -7.77 9.28
N HIS A 172 0.11 -8.51 9.91
CA HIS A 172 0.12 -8.72 11.35
C HIS A 172 1.41 -9.41 11.81
N LEU A 173 1.80 -10.52 11.18
CA LEU A 173 3.04 -11.22 11.54
C LEU A 173 4.28 -10.36 11.31
N LEU A 174 4.33 -9.58 10.21
CA LEU A 174 5.44 -8.64 9.99
C LEU A 174 5.55 -7.60 11.11
N ASN A 175 4.44 -6.98 11.48
CA ASN A 175 4.42 -6.00 12.58
C ASN A 175 4.80 -6.66 13.92
N ALA A 176 4.31 -7.88 14.20
CA ALA A 176 4.67 -8.62 15.40
C ALA A 176 6.18 -8.90 15.47
N ILE A 177 6.81 -9.27 14.35
CA ILE A 177 8.26 -9.42 14.25
C ILE A 177 8.96 -8.10 14.52
N ALA A 178 8.54 -7.00 13.88
CA ALA A 178 9.13 -5.67 14.05
C ALA A 178 9.10 -5.23 15.52
N THR A 179 7.92 -5.33 16.15
CA THR A 179 7.74 -4.98 17.57
C THR A 179 8.69 -5.77 18.45
N ARG A 180 8.73 -7.11 18.32
CA ARG A 180 9.59 -7.96 19.14
C ARG A 180 11.08 -7.70 18.93
N LEU A 181 11.52 -7.44 17.69
CA LEU A 181 12.91 -7.06 17.42
C LEU A 181 13.27 -5.73 18.07
N SER A 182 12.37 -4.73 18.01
CA SER A 182 12.57 -3.43 18.65
C SER A 182 12.63 -3.53 20.17
N GLU A 183 11.79 -4.36 20.79
CA GLU A 183 11.84 -4.67 22.23
C GLU A 183 13.18 -5.28 22.66
N GLN A 184 13.85 -6.01 21.78
CA GLN A 184 15.17 -6.59 21.99
C GLN A 184 16.34 -5.62 21.73
N GLY A 185 16.04 -4.35 21.37
CA GLY A 185 17.04 -3.33 21.07
C GLY A 185 17.59 -3.39 19.65
N ASN A 186 16.99 -4.19 18.75
CA ASN A 186 17.34 -4.18 17.34
C ASN A 186 16.65 -2.99 16.62
N THR A 187 17.17 -2.61 15.47
CA THR A 187 16.64 -1.54 14.62
C THR A 187 16.06 -2.12 13.32
N PRO A 188 14.84 -2.74 13.35
CA PRO A 188 14.21 -3.24 12.14
C PRO A 188 13.71 -2.09 11.26
N ILE A 189 13.80 -2.25 9.94
CA ILE A 189 13.07 -1.43 8.99
C ILE A 189 11.85 -2.22 8.51
N TYR A 190 10.64 -1.73 8.85
CA TYR A 190 9.40 -2.20 8.27
C TYR A 190 8.96 -1.24 7.17
N THR A 191 8.69 -1.75 5.98
CA THR A 191 8.25 -0.97 4.82
C THR A 191 7.40 -1.83 3.89
N THR A 192 6.51 -1.18 3.12
CA THR A 192 5.85 -1.85 2.00
C THR A 192 6.74 -1.81 0.75
N ALA A 193 6.58 -2.76 -0.16
CA ALA A 193 7.30 -2.74 -1.44
C ALA A 193 6.98 -1.50 -2.28
N GLU A 194 5.81 -0.92 -2.11
CA GLU A 194 5.43 0.34 -2.73
C GLU A 194 6.21 1.53 -2.14
N ALA A 195 6.26 1.65 -0.81
CA ALA A 195 7.03 2.70 -0.14
C ALA A 195 8.53 2.59 -0.46
N PHE A 196 9.07 1.37 -0.43
CA PHE A 196 10.46 1.10 -0.87
C PHE A 196 10.71 1.58 -2.30
N THR A 197 9.77 1.29 -3.22
CA THR A 197 9.85 1.73 -4.62
C THR A 197 9.90 3.25 -4.72
N ASN A 198 8.99 3.94 -4.03
CA ASN A 198 8.88 5.40 -4.09
C ASN A 198 10.13 6.06 -3.50
N GLU A 199 10.64 5.57 -2.36
CA GLU A 199 11.88 6.06 -1.76
C GLU A 199 13.09 5.84 -2.70
N TYR A 200 13.18 4.68 -3.35
CA TYR A 200 14.28 4.37 -4.27
C TYR A 200 14.25 5.26 -5.51
N ILE A 201 13.06 5.46 -6.12
CA ILE A 201 12.89 6.35 -7.28
C ILE A 201 13.23 7.79 -6.90
N GLN A 202 12.79 8.24 -5.73
CA GLN A 202 13.12 9.59 -5.23
C GLN A 202 14.63 9.73 -5.04
N ALA A 203 15.30 8.76 -4.42
CA ALA A 203 16.75 8.77 -4.23
C ALA A 203 17.53 8.84 -5.56
N ILE A 204 17.04 8.17 -6.61
CA ILE A 204 17.63 8.27 -7.96
C ILE A 204 17.45 9.69 -8.52
N ARG A 205 16.25 10.25 -8.45
CA ARG A 205 15.95 11.60 -8.97
C ARG A 205 16.76 12.70 -8.30
N GLU A 206 17.01 12.55 -7.00
CA GLU A 206 17.77 13.50 -6.18
C GLU A 206 19.28 13.24 -6.20
N GLY A 207 19.75 12.15 -6.80
CA GLY A 207 21.17 11.74 -6.77
C GLY A 207 21.64 11.22 -5.41
N ASN A 208 20.72 10.86 -4.51
CA ASN A 208 20.98 10.49 -3.11
C ASN A 208 20.92 8.98 -2.87
N THR A 209 21.23 8.16 -3.89
CA THR A 209 21.15 6.69 -3.78
C THR A 209 22.04 6.11 -2.69
N ASP A 210 23.12 6.79 -2.32
CA ASP A 210 24.01 6.33 -1.25
C ASP A 210 23.37 6.48 0.13
N LEU A 211 22.63 7.55 0.39
CA LEU A 211 21.86 7.70 1.64
C LEU A 211 20.76 6.64 1.77
N PHE A 212 20.06 6.34 0.66
CA PHE A 212 19.09 5.25 0.62
C PHE A 212 19.75 3.91 0.97
N ARG A 213 20.88 3.60 0.34
CA ARG A 213 21.64 2.37 0.60
C ARG A 213 22.12 2.28 2.03
N GLU A 214 22.66 3.37 2.58
CA GLU A 214 23.16 3.44 3.96
C GLU A 214 22.04 3.17 4.96
N ARG A 215 20.86 3.78 4.76
CA ARG A 215 19.69 3.56 5.59
C ARG A 215 19.32 2.08 5.69
N TYR A 216 19.14 1.40 4.55
CA TYR A 216 18.77 0.00 4.56
C TYR A 216 19.88 -0.94 5.03
N ARG A 217 21.14 -0.61 4.74
CA ARG A 217 22.30 -1.39 5.18
C ARG A 217 22.54 -1.32 6.69
N SER A 218 22.15 -0.25 7.33
CA SER A 218 22.30 -0.08 8.79
C SER A 218 21.26 -0.84 9.59
N ALA A 219 20.19 -1.34 8.96
CA ALA A 219 19.12 -2.08 9.62
C ALA A 219 19.59 -3.43 10.14
N ASP A 220 19.11 -3.83 11.32
CA ASP A 220 19.29 -5.19 11.86
C ASP A 220 18.34 -6.21 11.24
N ALA A 221 17.23 -5.73 10.71
CA ALA A 221 16.28 -6.55 9.94
C ALA A 221 15.56 -5.70 8.89
N LEU A 222 15.26 -6.31 7.74
CA LEU A 222 14.38 -5.78 6.71
C LEU A 222 13.09 -6.60 6.67
N LEU A 223 11.97 -5.92 6.90
CA LEU A 223 10.61 -6.47 6.86
C LEU A 223 9.87 -5.79 5.72
N LEU A 224 9.74 -6.49 4.60
CA LEU A 224 9.15 -5.96 3.37
C LEU A 224 7.76 -6.57 3.14
N ASP A 225 6.73 -5.74 3.18
CA ASP A 225 5.36 -6.17 2.94
C ASP A 225 5.01 -6.08 1.45
N ASP A 226 4.29 -7.07 0.95
CA ASP A 226 3.68 -7.12 -0.37
C ASP A 226 4.69 -6.97 -1.54
N VAL A 227 5.70 -7.85 -1.60
CA VAL A 227 6.77 -7.81 -2.62
C VAL A 227 6.27 -7.83 -4.07
N GLN A 228 5.04 -8.27 -4.33
CA GLN A 228 4.46 -8.25 -5.67
C GLN A 228 4.40 -6.84 -6.28
N PHE A 229 4.43 -5.78 -5.50
CA PHE A 229 4.43 -4.40 -6.00
C PHE A 229 5.76 -3.93 -6.63
N ILE A 230 6.86 -4.68 -6.50
CA ILE A 230 8.08 -4.40 -7.27
C ILE A 230 8.10 -5.10 -8.64
N ILE A 231 7.14 -5.99 -8.92
CA ILE A 231 7.10 -6.74 -10.18
C ILE A 231 6.91 -5.78 -11.36
N GLY A 232 7.70 -5.99 -12.43
CA GLY A 232 7.67 -5.15 -13.62
C GLY A 232 8.38 -3.79 -13.49
N LYS A 233 9.02 -3.51 -12.34
CA LYS A 233 9.78 -2.29 -12.07
C LYS A 233 11.27 -2.61 -12.03
N GLU A 234 11.92 -2.75 -13.18
CA GLU A 234 13.31 -3.23 -13.31
C GLU A 234 14.29 -2.48 -12.40
N GLN A 235 14.29 -1.16 -12.42
CA GLN A 235 15.19 -0.35 -11.57
C GLN A 235 14.97 -0.62 -10.08
N THR A 236 13.71 -0.78 -9.65
CA THR A 236 13.39 -1.10 -8.26
C THR A 236 13.84 -2.51 -7.90
N GLN A 237 13.66 -3.47 -8.80
CA GLN A 237 14.13 -4.84 -8.60
C GLN A 237 15.66 -4.88 -8.45
N GLU A 238 16.38 -4.11 -9.23
CA GLU A 238 17.83 -3.97 -9.10
C GLU A 238 18.22 -3.38 -7.73
N GLY A 239 17.61 -2.27 -7.32
CA GLY A 239 17.83 -1.66 -6.00
C GLY A 239 17.51 -2.60 -4.85
N PHE A 240 16.42 -3.33 -4.95
CA PHE A 240 16.02 -4.35 -4.00
C PHE A 240 17.03 -5.51 -3.93
N PHE A 241 17.46 -6.03 -5.07
CA PHE A 241 18.45 -7.10 -5.14
C PHE A 241 19.77 -6.73 -4.47
N HIS A 242 20.26 -5.52 -4.71
CA HIS A 242 21.47 -5.03 -4.03
C HIS A 242 21.28 -4.88 -2.53
N THR A 243 20.16 -4.33 -2.09
CA THR A 243 19.83 -4.19 -0.66
C THR A 243 19.73 -5.57 0.01
N PHE A 244 19.00 -6.49 -0.61
CA PHE A 244 18.87 -7.87 -0.16
C PHE A 244 20.24 -8.55 0.04
N ASN A 245 21.10 -8.49 -0.99
CA ASN A 245 22.41 -9.16 -0.92
C ASN A 245 23.27 -8.62 0.21
N VAL A 246 23.31 -7.31 0.41
CA VAL A 246 24.11 -6.71 1.49
C VAL A 246 23.62 -7.17 2.86
N LEU A 247 22.31 -7.13 3.09
CA LEU A 247 21.72 -7.57 4.36
C LEU A 247 21.94 -9.07 4.60
N HIS A 248 21.69 -9.89 3.58
CA HIS A 248 21.84 -11.34 3.68
C HIS A 248 23.28 -11.75 3.96
N LEU A 249 24.27 -11.17 3.26
CA LEU A 249 25.70 -11.42 3.48
C LEU A 249 26.18 -10.95 4.86
N SER A 250 25.56 -9.91 5.39
CA SER A 250 25.85 -9.40 6.75
C SER A 250 25.12 -10.16 7.84
N GLY A 251 24.39 -11.24 7.51
CA GLY A 251 23.63 -12.04 8.47
C GLY A 251 22.43 -11.30 9.09
N ARG A 252 21.98 -10.18 8.47
CA ARG A 252 20.80 -9.44 8.91
C ARG A 252 19.53 -10.17 8.51
N GLN A 253 18.51 -10.12 9.35
CA GLN A 253 17.25 -10.82 9.07
C GLN A 253 16.50 -10.15 7.92
N ILE A 254 15.97 -10.97 7.01
CA ILE A 254 15.08 -10.54 5.94
C ILE A 254 13.77 -11.32 6.07
N VAL A 255 12.65 -10.61 6.12
CA VAL A 255 11.29 -11.18 6.09
C VAL A 255 10.51 -10.49 5.00
N ILE A 256 9.84 -11.27 4.16
CA ILE A 256 9.13 -10.77 2.99
C ILE A 256 7.76 -11.40 2.93
N THR A 257 6.74 -10.60 2.62
CA THR A 257 5.40 -11.12 2.35
C THR A 257 5.00 -10.98 0.90
N SER A 258 4.04 -11.80 0.49
CA SER A 258 3.44 -11.78 -0.86
C SER A 258 1.99 -12.24 -0.84
N ASP A 259 1.23 -11.87 -1.86
CA ASP A 259 -0.12 -12.39 -2.11
C ASP A 259 -0.10 -13.80 -2.76
N ARG A 260 1.08 -14.27 -3.22
CA ARG A 260 1.24 -15.54 -3.94
C ARG A 260 2.63 -16.15 -3.70
N PRO A 261 2.81 -17.47 -3.96
CA PRO A 261 4.10 -18.13 -3.80
C PRO A 261 5.16 -17.61 -4.77
N THR A 262 6.44 -17.81 -4.43
CA THR A 262 7.58 -17.38 -5.24
C THR A 262 7.54 -17.92 -6.68
N SER A 263 7.01 -19.12 -6.89
CA SER A 263 6.82 -19.74 -8.22
C SER A 263 5.84 -19.00 -9.11
N ALA A 264 4.86 -18.29 -8.53
CA ALA A 264 3.86 -17.52 -9.26
C ALA A 264 4.29 -16.06 -9.54
N LEU A 265 5.47 -15.63 -9.07
CA LEU A 265 6.03 -14.30 -9.31
C LEU A 265 6.83 -14.28 -10.64
N ALA A 266 6.19 -14.64 -11.76
CA ALA A 266 6.86 -14.88 -13.04
C ALA A 266 7.60 -13.65 -13.61
N LEU A 267 7.14 -12.42 -13.32
CA LEU A 267 7.79 -11.18 -13.76
C LEU A 267 8.80 -10.62 -12.76
N LEU A 268 9.06 -11.35 -11.67
CA LEU A 268 10.18 -11.07 -10.78
C LEU A 268 11.43 -11.70 -11.37
N GLU A 269 12.54 -10.96 -11.39
CA GLU A 269 13.80 -11.46 -11.89
C GLU A 269 14.22 -12.78 -11.22
N ASP A 270 14.71 -13.73 -12.01
CA ASP A 270 15.10 -15.08 -11.57
C ASP A 270 16.08 -15.06 -10.39
N ARG A 271 17.03 -14.11 -10.40
CA ARG A 271 17.99 -13.93 -9.31
C ARG A 271 17.35 -13.58 -7.98
N ILE A 272 16.29 -12.74 -7.99
CA ILE A 272 15.53 -12.39 -6.79
C ILE A 272 14.68 -13.58 -6.35
N ARG A 273 13.94 -14.17 -7.28
CA ARG A 273 13.09 -15.34 -7.02
C ARG A 273 13.87 -16.48 -6.40
N SER A 274 15.05 -16.79 -6.92
CA SER A 274 15.96 -17.81 -6.36
C SER A 274 16.40 -17.48 -4.93
N ARG A 275 16.69 -16.19 -4.64
CA ARG A 275 17.05 -15.74 -3.29
C ARG A 275 15.90 -15.88 -2.30
N LEU A 276 14.68 -15.52 -2.73
CA LEU A 276 13.49 -15.67 -1.89
C LEU A 276 13.17 -17.14 -1.58
N ALA A 277 13.36 -18.02 -2.56
CA ALA A 277 13.16 -19.45 -2.39
C ALA A 277 14.31 -20.15 -1.61
N GLY A 278 15.46 -19.51 -1.48
CA GLY A 278 16.63 -20.06 -0.77
C GLY A 278 16.49 -20.08 0.75
N GLY A 279 15.49 -19.42 1.31
CA GLY A 279 15.16 -19.45 2.73
C GLY A 279 13.99 -20.38 3.07
N LEU A 280 13.24 -20.02 4.11
CA LEU A 280 12.00 -20.72 4.46
C LEU A 280 10.81 -20.01 3.79
N VAL A 281 10.07 -20.77 2.99
CA VAL A 281 8.81 -20.32 2.35
C VAL A 281 7.66 -20.98 3.10
N VAL A 282 6.74 -20.17 3.63
CA VAL A 282 5.56 -20.64 4.37
C VAL A 282 4.29 -19.96 3.85
N ASP A 283 3.19 -20.69 3.88
CA ASP A 283 1.87 -20.17 3.54
C ASP A 283 1.01 -19.95 4.78
N ILE A 284 0.03 -19.06 4.63
CA ILE A 284 -1.10 -18.94 5.55
C ILE A 284 -2.35 -19.29 4.74
N GLN A 285 -3.03 -20.35 5.15
CA GLN A 285 -4.26 -20.80 4.51
C GLN A 285 -5.50 -20.16 5.13
N LEU A 286 -6.64 -20.33 4.49
CA LEU A 286 -7.92 -19.92 5.06
C LEU A 286 -8.15 -20.59 6.42
N PRO A 287 -8.55 -19.83 7.43
CA PRO A 287 -8.78 -20.39 8.75
C PRO A 287 -9.99 -21.34 8.75
N GLU A 288 -9.88 -22.43 9.50
CA GLU A 288 -11.00 -23.32 9.80
C GLU A 288 -12.02 -22.60 10.71
N TYR A 289 -13.24 -23.15 10.82
CA TYR A 289 -14.34 -22.58 11.60
C TYR A 289 -13.92 -22.18 13.03
N GLU A 290 -13.25 -23.07 13.75
CA GLU A 290 -12.80 -22.83 15.13
C GLU A 290 -11.84 -21.65 15.21
N THR A 291 -10.93 -21.56 14.24
CA THR A 291 -9.97 -20.45 14.16
C THR A 291 -10.68 -19.14 13.81
N ARG A 292 -11.64 -19.15 12.88
CA ARG A 292 -12.45 -17.96 12.55
C ARG A 292 -13.23 -17.47 13.76
N LEU A 293 -13.89 -18.37 14.48
CA LEU A 293 -14.62 -18.04 15.69
C LEU A 293 -13.72 -17.46 16.77
N ALA A 294 -12.52 -18.03 16.97
CA ALA A 294 -11.54 -17.51 17.92
C ALA A 294 -11.05 -16.11 17.52
N ILE A 295 -10.84 -15.84 16.21
CA ILE A 295 -10.48 -14.51 15.71
C ILE A 295 -11.59 -13.50 15.97
N LEU A 296 -12.85 -13.87 15.70
CA LEU A 296 -14.01 -13.00 15.93
C LEU A 296 -14.17 -12.66 17.42
N ARG A 297 -14.06 -13.65 18.30
CA ARG A 297 -14.10 -13.46 19.77
C ARG A 297 -12.99 -12.53 20.24
N SER A 298 -11.74 -12.79 19.83
CA SER A 298 -10.60 -11.94 20.17
C SER A 298 -10.76 -10.49 19.69
N LYS A 299 -11.35 -10.28 18.50
CA LYS A 299 -11.64 -8.93 18.00
C LYS A 299 -12.76 -8.25 18.76
N ALA A 300 -13.83 -8.99 19.10
CA ALA A 300 -14.96 -8.47 19.89
C ALA A 300 -14.49 -8.02 21.28
N GLU A 301 -13.71 -8.84 21.96
CA GLU A 301 -13.13 -8.53 23.28
C GLU A 301 -12.28 -7.25 23.25
N ARG A 302 -11.39 -7.13 22.26
CA ARG A 302 -10.53 -5.95 22.12
C ARG A 302 -11.31 -4.69 21.75
N ALA A 303 -12.36 -4.84 20.96
CA ALA A 303 -13.25 -3.73 20.62
C ALA A 303 -14.24 -3.41 21.77
N GLN A 304 -14.25 -4.19 22.85
CA GLN A 304 -15.21 -4.09 23.95
C GLN A 304 -16.67 -4.15 23.45
N MET A 305 -16.91 -4.97 22.42
CA MET A 305 -18.24 -5.16 21.84
C MET A 305 -18.85 -6.46 22.35
N GLU A 306 -20.05 -6.34 22.91
CA GLU A 306 -20.86 -7.51 23.28
C GLU A 306 -21.81 -7.87 22.13
N PHE A 307 -21.81 -9.14 21.76
CA PHE A 307 -22.71 -9.68 20.75
C PHE A 307 -23.74 -10.62 21.39
N PRO A 308 -24.97 -10.65 20.91
CA PRO A 308 -25.93 -11.67 21.31
C PRO A 308 -25.40 -13.09 21.10
N GLU A 309 -25.86 -14.01 21.93
CA GLU A 309 -25.48 -15.43 21.84
C GLU A 309 -25.76 -15.99 20.42
N GLY A 310 -24.77 -16.71 19.87
CA GLY A 310 -24.86 -17.34 18.55
C GLY A 310 -24.48 -16.42 17.35
N ILE A 311 -24.33 -15.11 17.51
CA ILE A 311 -23.99 -14.22 16.40
C ILE A 311 -22.56 -14.44 15.90
N LEU A 312 -21.59 -14.61 16.81
CA LEU A 312 -20.19 -14.86 16.42
C LEU A 312 -20.02 -16.23 15.77
N GLU A 313 -20.76 -17.21 16.20
CA GLU A 313 -20.85 -18.54 15.61
C GLU A 313 -21.41 -18.48 14.18
N LEU A 314 -22.49 -17.76 13.98
CA LEU A 314 -23.08 -17.56 12.64
C LEU A 314 -22.11 -16.84 11.69
N LEU A 315 -21.43 -15.79 12.16
CA LEU A 315 -20.42 -15.07 11.37
C LEU A 315 -19.15 -15.90 11.08
N ALA A 316 -18.90 -16.94 11.87
CA ALA A 316 -17.79 -17.85 11.65
C ALA A 316 -18.10 -18.97 10.63
N GLU A 317 -19.37 -19.21 10.29
CA GLU A 317 -19.79 -20.20 9.27
C GLU A 317 -19.50 -19.73 7.83
N ASP A 318 -19.59 -18.43 7.56
CA ASP A 318 -19.29 -17.79 6.28
C ASP A 318 -17.76 -17.63 6.05
#